data_72c3e64baae27d1bcaac066009a8384c
#
_entry.id   72c3e64baae27d1bcaac066009a8384c
#
_cell.length_a   1.000
_cell.length_b   1.000
_cell.length_c   1.000
_cell.angle_alpha   90.00
_cell.angle_beta   90.00
_cell.angle_gamma   90.00
#
_symmetry.space_group_name_H-M   'P 1'
#
loop_
_entity.id
_entity.type
_entity.pdbx_description
1 polymer ?
#
loop_
_entity_poly.entity_id
_entity_poly.type
_entity_poly.pdbx_seq_one_letter_code
_entity_poly.pdbx_strand_id
1 'polypeptide(L)'
;TPLYSSAASDVYKRQEEVKSSNTTINSNQSTVNAMDALGSGTVVGLKLAVNVGAMLISFISIIALLNYFLATLGFSIEAILGLIFSPLAWTMGIPWNESSLVGSLMGKKIVFTEFVAFSDLKILIDNQQISEKAAIIASYALCGFANFGSIGIQLGGIGGIPPERRKDIAQLISKAKIGGALASWLTATVAGILI
;
A
#
# COMPACT_ATOMS: atom_id res chain seq x y z
N THR A 1 34.02 -7.01 -12.22
CA THR A 1 33.23 -6.61 -11.03
C THR A 1 31.77 -6.83 -11.34
N PRO A 2 31.04 -7.60 -10.52
CA PRO A 2 29.64 -7.89 -10.82
C PRO A 2 28.77 -6.63 -10.76
N LEU A 3 27.83 -6.52 -11.69
CA LEU A 3 26.92 -5.36 -11.88
C LEU A 3 26.16 -4.93 -10.61
N TYR A 4 25.92 -5.83 -9.66
CA TYR A 4 25.28 -5.51 -8.38
C TYR A 4 26.17 -4.77 -7.39
N SER A 5 27.48 -4.85 -7.53
CA SER A 5 28.40 -4.09 -6.67
C SER A 5 28.41 -2.61 -7.03
N SER A 6 28.17 -2.27 -8.31
CA SER A 6 28.06 -0.86 -8.74
C SER A 6 26.74 -0.22 -8.26
N ALA A 7 25.63 -0.97 -8.33
CA ALA A 7 24.33 -0.48 -7.84
C ALA A 7 24.35 -0.26 -6.33
N ALA A 8 24.97 -1.16 -5.55
CA ALA A 8 25.15 -0.96 -4.11
C ALA A 8 26.03 0.23 -3.79
N SER A 9 27.12 0.42 -4.57
CA SER A 9 28.02 1.57 -4.44
C SER A 9 27.33 2.90 -4.77
N ASP A 10 26.44 2.90 -5.79
CA ASP A 10 25.68 4.11 -6.14
C ASP A 10 24.62 4.46 -5.10
N VAL A 11 24.00 3.47 -4.46
CA VAL A 11 23.09 3.69 -3.32
C VAL A 11 23.87 4.26 -2.14
N TYR A 12 25.05 3.72 -1.83
CA TYR A 12 25.92 4.24 -0.77
C TYR A 12 26.39 5.66 -1.05
N LYS A 13 26.86 5.97 -2.28
CA LYS A 13 27.28 7.32 -2.66
C LYS A 13 26.14 8.33 -2.58
N ARG A 14 24.94 7.95 -2.97
CA ARG A 14 23.75 8.82 -2.79
C ARG A 14 23.39 9.07 -1.33
N GLN A 15 23.73 8.16 -0.43
CA GLN A 15 23.59 8.38 1.01
C GLN A 15 24.67 9.31 1.56
N GLU A 16 25.89 9.28 1.01
CA GLU A 16 26.98 10.18 1.42
C GLU A 16 26.81 11.61 0.90
N GLU A 17 26.16 11.81 -0.27
CA GLU A 17 25.82 13.13 -0.80
C GLU A 17 24.70 13.83 0.00
N VAL A 18 23.93 13.11 0.78
CA VAL A 18 23.17 13.68 1.87
C VAL A 18 24.17 14.06 2.95
N LYS A 19 24.86 15.22 2.75
CA LYS A 19 25.55 15.89 3.84
C LYS A 19 24.69 15.72 5.08
N SER A 20 25.21 15.06 6.09
CA SER A 20 24.67 15.15 7.42
C SER A 20 24.78 16.62 7.81
N SER A 21 23.89 17.45 7.30
CA SER A 21 23.57 18.67 7.99
C SER A 21 23.36 18.17 9.40
N ASN A 22 24.11 18.66 10.35
CA ASN A 22 23.89 18.46 11.77
C ASN A 22 22.42 18.82 12.03
N THR A 23 21.55 17.91 11.65
CA THR A 23 20.16 17.92 12.05
C THR A 23 20.25 17.48 13.49
N THR A 24 20.60 18.42 14.36
CA THR A 24 20.14 18.35 15.73
C THR A 24 18.66 18.06 15.57
N ILE A 25 18.30 16.80 15.83
CA ILE A 25 16.91 16.43 16.01
C ILE A 25 16.48 17.39 17.11
N ASN A 26 15.85 18.50 16.71
CA ASN A 26 15.22 19.39 17.64
C ASN A 26 14.00 18.61 18.11
N SER A 27 14.24 17.75 19.10
CA SER A 27 13.23 17.06 19.87
C SER A 27 12.51 18.10 20.76
N ASN A 28 11.99 19.14 20.12
CA ASN A 28 11.12 20.12 20.76
C ASN A 28 9.75 19.53 21.17
N GLN A 29 9.61 18.21 21.08
CA GLN A 29 8.63 17.42 21.80
C GLN A 29 9.36 16.66 22.91
N SER A 30 10.04 17.38 23.80
CA SER A 30 10.50 16.83 25.06
C SER A 30 9.24 16.61 25.93
N THR A 31 8.70 15.40 25.85
CA THR A 31 7.72 14.96 26.83
C THR A 31 8.41 14.92 28.19
N VAL A 32 7.87 15.66 29.14
CA VAL A 32 8.48 15.89 30.47
C VAL A 32 8.47 14.60 31.30
N ASN A 33 7.51 13.72 31.04
CA ASN A 33 7.39 12.43 31.73
C ASN A 33 6.55 11.44 30.88
N ALA A 34 6.46 10.19 31.35
CA ALA A 34 5.74 9.11 30.68
C ALA A 34 4.24 9.41 30.49
N MET A 35 3.61 10.14 31.42
CA MET A 35 2.20 10.51 31.33
C MET A 35 1.98 11.58 30.26
N ASP A 36 2.87 12.53 30.14
CA ASP A 36 2.84 13.55 29.07
C ASP A 36 3.08 12.91 27.68
N ALA A 37 4.01 11.95 27.59
CA ALA A 37 4.21 11.15 26.39
C ALA A 37 2.96 10.36 26.00
N LEU A 38 2.30 9.74 26.96
CA LEU A 38 1.05 9.01 26.75
C LEU A 38 -0.08 9.95 26.28
N GLY A 39 -0.23 11.10 26.94
CA GLY A 39 -1.25 12.10 26.61
C GLY A 39 -1.06 12.65 25.18
N SER A 40 0.14 13.11 24.87
CA SER A 40 0.47 13.66 23.54
C SER A 40 0.37 12.57 22.46
N GLY A 41 0.86 11.37 22.70
CA GLY A 41 0.74 10.23 21.79
C GLY A 41 -0.71 9.84 21.50
N THR A 42 -1.58 9.87 22.53
CA THR A 42 -3.01 9.58 22.38
C THR A 42 -3.69 10.63 21.48
N VAL A 43 -3.41 11.91 21.68
CA VAL A 43 -3.97 13.00 20.84
C VAL A 43 -3.52 12.87 19.39
N VAL A 44 -2.23 12.61 19.16
CA VAL A 44 -1.66 12.42 17.83
C VAL A 44 -2.28 11.18 17.16
N GLY A 45 -2.39 10.07 17.89
CA GLY A 45 -3.01 8.84 17.40
C GLY A 45 -4.49 9.02 17.03
N LEU A 46 -5.26 9.71 17.87
CA LEU A 46 -6.67 10.01 17.59
C LEU A 46 -6.80 10.88 16.32
N LYS A 47 -6.00 11.92 16.20
CA LYS A 47 -6.01 12.78 15.01
C LYS A 47 -5.67 12.00 13.75
N LEU A 48 -4.69 11.11 13.82
CA LEU A 48 -4.33 10.24 12.72
C LEU A 48 -5.48 9.29 12.35
N ALA A 49 -6.11 8.66 13.33
CA ALA A 49 -7.23 7.74 13.12
C ALA A 49 -8.44 8.45 12.45
N VAL A 50 -8.79 9.65 12.92
CA VAL A 50 -9.87 10.45 12.31
C VAL A 50 -9.52 10.84 10.88
N ASN A 51 -8.29 11.27 10.60
CA ASN A 51 -7.84 11.62 9.26
C ASN A 51 -7.89 10.40 8.32
N VAL A 52 -7.44 9.24 8.76
CA VAL A 52 -7.52 7.99 8.00
C VAL A 52 -8.97 7.62 7.71
N GLY A 53 -9.85 7.69 8.72
CA GLY A 53 -11.28 7.44 8.56
C GLY A 53 -11.93 8.37 7.53
N ALA A 54 -11.65 9.66 7.62
CA ALA A 54 -12.17 10.67 6.68
C ALA A 54 -11.68 10.41 5.24
N MET A 55 -10.41 10.06 5.08
CA MET A 55 -9.87 9.70 3.77
C MET A 55 -10.52 8.43 3.19
N LEU A 56 -10.72 7.40 4.00
CA LEU A 56 -11.41 6.19 3.57
C LEU A 56 -12.82 6.48 3.07
N ILE A 57 -13.60 7.24 3.83
CA ILE A 57 -14.96 7.64 3.45
C ILE A 57 -14.92 8.41 2.12
N SER A 58 -14.00 9.35 1.96
CA SER A 58 -13.86 10.16 0.74
C SER A 58 -13.53 9.29 -0.47
N PHE A 59 -12.55 8.38 -0.35
CA PHE A 59 -12.18 7.49 -1.45
C PHE A 59 -13.28 6.50 -1.81
N ILE A 60 -13.92 5.88 -0.82
CA ILE A 60 -15.04 4.96 -1.06
C ILE A 60 -16.18 5.69 -1.77
N SER A 61 -16.49 6.93 -1.37
CA SER A 61 -17.52 7.74 -2.00
C SER A 61 -17.20 8.09 -3.46
N ILE A 62 -15.94 8.44 -3.76
CA ILE A 62 -15.50 8.72 -5.14
C ILE A 62 -15.64 7.46 -6.00
N ILE A 63 -15.24 6.31 -5.49
CA ILE A 63 -15.31 5.05 -6.24
C ILE A 63 -16.76 4.61 -6.44
N ALA A 64 -17.61 4.78 -5.43
CA ALA A 64 -19.05 4.54 -5.56
C ALA A 64 -19.67 5.42 -6.65
N LEU A 65 -19.27 6.71 -6.69
CA LEU A 65 -19.69 7.64 -7.73
C LEU A 65 -19.19 7.20 -9.12
N LEU A 66 -17.95 6.81 -9.25
CA LEU A 66 -17.40 6.32 -10.52
C LEU A 66 -18.09 5.02 -10.95
N ASN A 67 -18.32 4.08 -10.03
CA ASN A 67 -19.07 2.87 -10.33
C ASN A 67 -20.51 3.14 -10.75
N TYR A 68 -21.16 4.17 -10.17
CA TYR A 68 -22.49 4.58 -10.61
C TYR A 68 -22.51 5.00 -12.10
N PHE A 69 -21.50 5.75 -12.55
CA PHE A 69 -21.38 6.11 -13.97
C PHE A 69 -20.98 4.91 -14.84
N LEU A 70 -20.03 4.08 -14.39
CA LEU A 70 -19.57 2.90 -15.13
C LEU A 70 -20.67 1.84 -15.27
N ALA A 71 -21.57 1.73 -14.30
CA ALA A 71 -22.69 0.79 -14.34
C ALA A 71 -23.63 1.04 -15.52
N THR A 72 -23.77 2.30 -15.97
CA THR A 72 -24.53 2.64 -17.18
C THR A 72 -23.93 2.06 -18.45
N LEU A 73 -22.63 1.75 -18.43
CA LEU A 73 -21.87 1.14 -19.52
C LEU A 73 -21.69 -0.40 -19.32
N GLY A 74 -22.26 -0.95 -18.25
CA GLY A 74 -22.11 -2.36 -17.91
C GLY A 74 -20.77 -2.76 -17.30
N PHE A 75 -19.98 -1.78 -16.80
CA PHE A 75 -18.67 -2.00 -16.19
C PHE A 75 -18.65 -1.59 -14.72
N SER A 76 -17.64 -2.09 -13.99
CA SER A 76 -17.27 -1.60 -12.66
C SER A 76 -15.75 -1.44 -12.58
N ILE A 77 -15.30 -0.59 -11.66
CA ILE A 77 -13.85 -0.42 -11.42
C ILE A 77 -13.22 -1.76 -11.05
N GLU A 78 -13.91 -2.56 -10.25
CA GLU A 78 -13.43 -3.87 -9.82
C GLU A 78 -13.25 -4.84 -10.99
N ALA A 79 -14.19 -4.85 -11.95
CA ALA A 79 -14.08 -5.67 -13.15
C ALA A 79 -12.92 -5.22 -14.04
N ILE A 80 -12.74 -3.91 -14.22
CA ILE A 80 -11.62 -3.33 -14.98
C ILE A 80 -10.29 -3.68 -14.31
N LEU A 81 -10.17 -3.49 -13.00
CA LEU A 81 -8.97 -3.84 -12.25
C LEU A 81 -8.72 -5.35 -12.25
N GLY A 82 -9.78 -6.15 -12.15
CA GLY A 82 -9.71 -7.60 -12.31
C GLY A 82 -9.08 -8.00 -13.63
N LEU A 83 -9.52 -7.40 -14.73
CA LEU A 83 -8.96 -7.67 -16.06
C LEU A 83 -7.47 -7.26 -16.16
N ILE A 84 -7.12 -6.07 -15.66
CA ILE A 84 -5.75 -5.54 -15.71
C ILE A 84 -4.79 -6.40 -14.88
N PHE A 85 -5.20 -6.84 -13.69
CA PHE A 85 -4.35 -7.59 -12.78
C PHE A 85 -4.44 -9.11 -12.94
N SER A 86 -5.41 -9.64 -13.73
CA SER A 86 -5.53 -11.09 -13.99
C SER A 86 -4.25 -11.72 -14.53
N PRO A 87 -3.57 -11.15 -15.54
CA PRO A 87 -2.33 -11.73 -16.04
C PRO A 87 -1.24 -11.80 -14.95
N LEU A 88 -1.18 -10.77 -14.09
CA LEU A 88 -0.22 -10.72 -12.99
C LEU A 88 -0.56 -11.77 -11.92
N ALA A 89 -1.83 -11.92 -11.56
CA ALA A 89 -2.29 -12.96 -10.64
C ALA A 89 -1.96 -14.36 -11.17
N TRP A 90 -2.17 -14.59 -12.46
CA TRP A 90 -1.80 -15.85 -13.11
C TRP A 90 -0.30 -16.13 -13.04
N THR A 91 0.57 -15.14 -13.27
CA THR A 91 2.03 -15.33 -13.18
C THR A 91 2.50 -15.65 -11.75
N MET A 92 1.71 -15.35 -10.72
CA MET A 92 1.99 -15.74 -9.34
C MET A 92 1.62 -17.21 -9.04
N GLY A 93 1.04 -17.94 -10.01
CA GLY A 93 0.65 -19.34 -9.86
C GLY A 93 -0.84 -19.55 -9.56
N ILE A 94 -1.67 -18.53 -9.69
CA ILE A 94 -3.13 -18.64 -9.54
C ILE A 94 -3.73 -19.22 -10.83
N PRO A 95 -4.65 -20.19 -10.73
CA PRO A 95 -5.37 -20.72 -11.91
C PRO A 95 -6.06 -19.61 -12.69
N TRP A 96 -6.05 -19.69 -14.03
CA TRP A 96 -6.60 -18.63 -14.88
C TRP A 96 -8.07 -18.31 -14.62
N ASN A 97 -8.88 -19.33 -14.33
CA ASN A 97 -10.29 -19.17 -13.98
C ASN A 97 -10.53 -18.37 -12.69
N GLU A 98 -9.55 -18.32 -11.78
CA GLU A 98 -9.60 -17.58 -10.51
C GLU A 98 -8.82 -16.26 -10.58
N SER A 99 -7.98 -16.06 -11.61
CA SER A 99 -7.08 -14.91 -11.73
C SER A 99 -7.82 -13.58 -11.79
N SER A 100 -9.02 -13.53 -12.35
CA SER A 100 -9.82 -12.30 -12.40
C SER A 100 -10.34 -11.90 -11.02
N LEU A 101 -10.73 -12.86 -10.19
CA LEU A 101 -11.19 -12.63 -8.82
C LEU A 101 -10.03 -12.07 -7.98
N VAL A 102 -8.88 -12.73 -8.01
CA VAL A 102 -7.70 -12.28 -7.26
C VAL A 102 -7.14 -10.97 -7.84
N GLY A 103 -7.17 -10.79 -9.16
CA GLY A 103 -6.81 -9.53 -9.81
C GLY A 103 -7.68 -8.36 -9.33
N SER A 104 -8.98 -8.59 -9.16
CA SER A 104 -9.90 -7.60 -8.58
C SER A 104 -9.53 -7.24 -7.14
N LEU A 105 -9.16 -8.23 -6.31
CA LEU A 105 -8.67 -7.96 -4.95
C LEU A 105 -7.38 -7.15 -4.94
N MET A 106 -6.44 -7.46 -5.84
CA MET A 106 -5.19 -6.70 -5.99
C MET A 106 -5.46 -5.24 -6.39
N GLY A 107 -6.40 -5.03 -7.32
CA GLY A 107 -6.86 -3.71 -7.70
C GLY A 107 -7.52 -2.96 -6.55
N LYS A 108 -8.42 -3.62 -5.81
CA LYS A 108 -9.07 -3.05 -4.62
C LYS A 108 -8.05 -2.65 -3.55
N LYS A 109 -7.02 -3.47 -3.31
CA LYS A 109 -5.93 -3.11 -2.40
C LYS A 109 -5.27 -1.79 -2.79
N ILE A 110 -4.99 -1.59 -4.08
CA ILE A 110 -4.31 -0.37 -4.57
C ILE A 110 -5.22 0.85 -4.46
N VAL A 111 -6.48 0.69 -4.83
CA VAL A 111 -7.44 1.80 -4.92
C VAL A 111 -7.98 2.17 -3.54
N PHE A 112 -8.39 1.19 -2.76
CA PHE A 112 -8.94 1.39 -1.41
C PHE A 112 -7.86 1.16 -0.34
N THR A 113 -7.94 0.01 0.29
CA THR A 113 -6.97 -0.46 1.29
C THR A 113 -6.92 -1.98 1.24
N GLU A 114 -5.87 -2.54 1.81
CA GLU A 114 -5.74 -3.97 2.04
C GLU A 114 -6.86 -4.52 2.93
N PHE A 115 -7.37 -3.73 3.88
CA PHE A 115 -8.46 -4.15 4.76
C PHE A 115 -9.73 -4.50 3.98
N VAL A 116 -10.12 -3.67 3.01
CA VAL A 116 -11.28 -3.93 2.14
C VAL A 116 -11.01 -5.18 1.29
N ALA A 117 -9.82 -5.29 0.71
CA ALA A 117 -9.45 -6.43 -0.11
C ALA A 117 -9.43 -7.75 0.70
N PHE A 118 -8.96 -7.75 1.94
CA PHE A 118 -9.01 -8.93 2.82
C PHE A 118 -10.45 -9.29 3.24
N SER A 119 -11.31 -8.30 3.45
CA SER A 119 -12.73 -8.55 3.73
C SER A 119 -13.40 -9.26 2.57
N ASP A 120 -13.12 -8.84 1.34
CA ASP A 120 -13.63 -9.49 0.13
C ASP A 120 -12.99 -10.87 -0.09
N LEU A 121 -11.68 -11.03 0.18
CA LEU A 121 -11.01 -12.32 0.14
C LEU A 121 -11.69 -13.32 1.08
N LYS A 122 -12.05 -12.88 2.30
CA LYS A 122 -12.80 -13.72 3.23
C LYS A 122 -14.13 -14.19 2.64
N ILE A 123 -14.88 -13.30 1.99
CA ILE A 123 -16.15 -13.64 1.33
C ILE A 123 -15.94 -14.68 0.23
N LEU A 124 -14.88 -14.55 -0.58
CA LEU A 124 -14.56 -15.52 -1.63
C LEU A 124 -14.20 -16.89 -1.06
N ILE A 125 -13.49 -16.95 0.06
CA ILE A 125 -13.15 -18.20 0.75
C ILE A 125 -14.41 -18.84 1.35
N ASP A 126 -15.21 -18.08 2.08
CA ASP A 126 -16.42 -18.57 2.74
C ASP A 126 -17.43 -19.13 1.70
N ASN A 127 -17.50 -18.53 0.52
CA ASN A 127 -18.34 -18.97 -0.60
C ASN A 127 -17.68 -20.03 -1.51
N GLN A 128 -16.50 -20.52 -1.17
CA GLN A 128 -15.76 -21.52 -1.96
C GLN A 128 -15.54 -21.10 -3.44
N GLN A 129 -15.37 -19.81 -3.69
CA GLN A 129 -15.20 -19.25 -5.04
C GLN A 129 -13.74 -19.25 -5.50
N ILE A 130 -12.80 -19.50 -4.60
CA ILE A 130 -11.37 -19.62 -4.89
C ILE A 130 -10.80 -20.86 -4.19
N SER A 131 -9.77 -21.44 -4.80
CA SER A 131 -9.04 -22.57 -4.23
C SER A 131 -8.19 -22.14 -3.03
N GLU A 132 -7.83 -23.10 -2.17
CA GLU A 132 -6.95 -22.86 -1.02
C GLU A 132 -5.61 -22.27 -1.46
N LYS A 133 -5.01 -22.80 -2.53
CA LYS A 133 -3.79 -22.27 -3.14
C LYS A 133 -3.95 -20.80 -3.53
N ALA A 134 -5.01 -20.45 -4.25
CA ALA A 134 -5.27 -19.07 -4.66
C ALA A 134 -5.51 -18.15 -3.46
N ALA A 135 -6.18 -18.63 -2.42
CA ALA A 135 -6.41 -17.88 -1.19
C ALA A 135 -5.09 -17.56 -0.46
N ILE A 136 -4.17 -18.52 -0.37
CA ILE A 136 -2.85 -18.32 0.24
C ILE A 136 -2.05 -17.31 -0.59
N ILE A 137 -1.92 -17.49 -1.90
CA ILE A 137 -1.20 -16.57 -2.77
C ILE A 137 -1.79 -15.15 -2.68
N ALA A 138 -3.14 -15.04 -2.73
CA ALA A 138 -3.83 -13.77 -2.61
C ALA A 138 -3.52 -13.09 -1.27
N SER A 139 -3.48 -13.82 -0.17
CA SER A 139 -3.17 -13.25 1.14
C SER A 139 -1.78 -12.59 1.18
N TYR A 140 -0.77 -13.22 0.57
CA TYR A 140 0.56 -12.62 0.42
C TYR A 140 0.55 -11.43 -0.55
N ALA A 141 -0.17 -11.52 -1.66
CA ALA A 141 -0.28 -10.43 -2.63
C ALA A 141 -0.96 -9.19 -2.04
N LEU A 142 -1.92 -9.38 -1.13
CA LEU A 142 -2.62 -8.31 -0.43
C LEU A 142 -1.82 -7.74 0.74
N CYS A 143 -0.85 -8.46 1.28
CA CYS A 143 -0.01 -7.98 2.35
C CYS A 143 0.83 -6.79 1.89
N GLY A 144 0.77 -5.68 2.60
CA GLY A 144 1.57 -4.48 2.32
C GLY A 144 0.76 -3.21 2.04
N PHE A 145 1.25 -2.10 2.57
CA PHE A 145 0.56 -0.81 2.65
C PHE A 145 0.75 0.05 1.37
N ALA A 146 0.52 -0.53 0.20
CA ALA A 146 0.75 0.12 -1.09
C ALA A 146 -0.56 0.60 -1.75
N ASN A 147 -1.35 1.40 -1.04
CA ASN A 147 -2.61 1.96 -1.52
C ASN A 147 -2.56 3.49 -1.70
N PHE A 148 -3.57 4.10 -2.33
CA PHE A 148 -3.61 5.56 -2.51
C PHE A 148 -3.78 6.30 -1.19
N GLY A 149 -4.52 5.75 -0.23
CA GLY A 149 -4.69 6.34 1.10
C GLY A 149 -3.38 6.44 1.87
N SER A 150 -2.47 5.47 1.71
CA SER A 150 -1.17 5.48 2.36
C SER A 150 -0.27 6.65 1.93
N ILE A 151 -0.47 7.19 0.72
CA ILE A 151 0.23 8.40 0.27
C ILE A 151 -0.11 9.58 1.17
N GLY A 152 -1.41 9.79 1.43
CA GLY A 152 -1.87 10.86 2.31
C GLY A 152 -1.37 10.68 3.75
N ILE A 153 -1.42 9.44 4.25
CA ILE A 153 -0.93 9.09 5.60
C ILE A 153 0.57 9.37 5.71
N GLN A 154 1.37 8.98 4.71
CA GLN A 154 2.80 9.20 4.72
C GLN A 154 3.15 10.69 4.61
N LEU A 155 2.49 11.44 3.73
CA LEU A 155 2.72 12.88 3.57
C LEU A 155 2.26 13.68 4.80
N GLY A 156 1.17 13.25 5.45
CA GLY A 156 0.61 13.90 6.63
C GLY A 156 1.18 13.40 7.96
N GLY A 157 1.57 12.13 8.01
CA GLY A 157 2.00 11.45 9.25
C GLY A 157 3.48 11.60 9.56
N ILE A 158 4.34 11.88 8.56
CA ILE A 158 5.75 12.14 8.80
C ILE A 158 5.90 13.59 9.26
N GLY A 159 5.39 13.87 10.47
CA GLY A 159 5.36 15.23 11.05
C GLY A 159 6.71 15.82 11.41
N GLY A 160 7.79 15.01 11.35
CA GLY A 160 9.16 15.46 11.61
C GLY A 160 9.94 15.85 10.36
N ILE A 161 9.32 15.83 9.17
CA ILE A 161 10.01 16.18 7.93
C ILE A 161 10.05 17.69 7.77
N PRO A 162 11.25 18.28 7.58
CA PRO A 162 11.36 19.68 7.27
C PRO A 162 10.49 20.05 6.05
N PRO A 163 9.78 21.20 6.09
CA PRO A 163 8.90 21.62 5.00
C PRO A 163 9.56 21.64 3.63
N GLU A 164 10.86 21.92 3.57
CA GLU A 164 11.66 21.95 2.35
C GLU A 164 11.77 20.58 1.68
N ARG A 165 11.73 19.49 2.45
CA ARG A 165 11.84 18.11 1.94
C ARG A 165 10.51 17.45 1.59
N ARG A 166 9.39 18.11 1.83
CA ARG A 166 8.06 17.58 1.44
C ARG A 166 7.94 17.37 -0.06
N LYS A 167 8.59 18.21 -0.87
CA LYS A 167 8.60 18.06 -2.33
C LYS A 167 9.31 16.78 -2.77
N ASP A 168 10.45 16.48 -2.15
CA ASP A 168 11.23 15.27 -2.46
C ASP A 168 10.40 14.01 -2.14
N ILE A 169 9.73 14.01 -0.99
CA ILE A 169 8.88 12.91 -0.58
C ILE A 169 7.69 12.76 -1.52
N ALA A 170 7.02 13.85 -1.89
CA ALA A 170 5.91 13.80 -2.83
C ALA A 170 6.31 13.21 -4.19
N GLN A 171 7.54 13.44 -4.65
CA GLN A 171 8.07 12.86 -5.88
C GLN A 171 8.44 11.38 -5.74
N LEU A 172 8.96 10.98 -4.58
CA LEU A 172 9.43 9.62 -4.32
C LEU A 172 8.30 8.67 -3.93
N ILE A 173 7.24 9.18 -3.29
CA ILE A 173 6.18 8.36 -2.69
C ILE A 173 5.45 7.48 -3.71
N SER A 174 5.24 7.98 -4.94
CA SER A 174 4.61 7.20 -6.01
C SER A 174 5.50 6.03 -6.45
N LYS A 175 6.81 6.27 -6.56
CA LYS A 175 7.79 5.22 -6.89
C LYS A 175 7.92 4.21 -5.77
N ALA A 176 7.97 4.67 -4.53
CA ALA A 176 8.01 3.83 -3.34
C ALA A 176 6.76 2.94 -3.24
N LYS A 177 5.58 3.48 -3.56
CA LYS A 177 4.32 2.73 -3.62
C LYS A 177 4.37 1.60 -4.65
N ILE A 178 4.82 1.89 -5.88
CA ILE A 178 4.97 0.88 -6.93
C ILE A 178 5.97 -0.20 -6.47
N GLY A 179 7.12 0.21 -5.94
CA GLY A 179 8.12 -0.73 -5.41
C GLY A 179 7.57 -1.61 -4.28
N GLY A 180 6.79 -1.04 -3.36
CA GLY A 180 6.13 -1.79 -2.29
C GLY A 180 5.09 -2.78 -2.79
N ALA A 181 4.30 -2.41 -3.79
CA ALA A 181 3.35 -3.31 -4.45
C ALA A 181 4.08 -4.48 -5.12
N LEU A 182 5.12 -4.19 -5.90
CA LEU A 182 5.94 -5.22 -6.56
C LEU A 182 6.61 -6.17 -5.55
N ALA A 183 7.09 -5.67 -4.42
CA ALA A 183 7.68 -6.49 -3.37
C ALA A 183 6.65 -7.48 -2.79
N SER A 184 5.42 -7.03 -2.50
CA SER A 184 4.37 -7.94 -2.00
C SER A 184 3.96 -8.98 -3.06
N TRP A 185 3.91 -8.61 -4.33
CA TRP A 185 3.59 -9.54 -5.42
C TRP A 185 4.72 -10.55 -5.67
N LEU A 186 5.97 -10.14 -5.54
CA LEU A 186 7.11 -11.05 -5.59
C LEU A 186 7.05 -12.08 -4.44
N THR A 187 6.72 -11.62 -3.24
CA THR A 187 6.53 -12.51 -2.08
C THR A 187 5.40 -13.52 -2.33
N ALA A 188 4.28 -13.06 -2.92
CA ALA A 188 3.18 -13.93 -3.31
C ALA A 188 3.59 -14.97 -4.38
N THR A 189 4.44 -14.56 -5.34
CA THR A 189 4.99 -15.47 -6.35
C THR A 189 5.85 -16.56 -5.72
N VAL A 190 6.71 -16.18 -4.77
CA VAL A 190 7.53 -17.15 -4.03
C VAL A 190 6.66 -18.12 -3.23
N ALA A 191 5.63 -17.62 -2.54
CA ALA A 191 4.67 -18.47 -1.84
C ALA A 191 3.97 -19.43 -2.82
N GLY A 192 3.55 -18.95 -4.00
CA GLY A 192 2.92 -19.77 -5.04
C GLY A 192 3.79 -20.89 -5.62
N ILE A 193 5.12 -20.74 -5.55
CA ILE A 193 6.07 -21.79 -5.96
C ILE A 193 6.19 -22.87 -4.87
N LEU A 194 6.05 -22.48 -3.60
CA LEU A 194 6.27 -23.37 -2.44
C LEU A 194 5.04 -24.24 -2.10
N ILE A 195 3.88 -23.90 -2.61
CA ILE A 195 2.60 -24.58 -2.47
C ILE A 195 2.11 -25.07 -3.84
#